data_1dfcb9632c012fc430068f2f5e3eb071
#
_entry.id   1dfcb9632c012fc430068f2f5e3eb071
#
_cell.length_a   1.000
_cell.length_b   1.000
_cell.length_c   1.000
_cell.angle_alpha   90.00
_cell.angle_beta   90.00
_cell.angle_gamma   90.00
#
_symmetry.space_group_name_H-M   'P 1'
#
loop_
_entity.id
_entity.type
_entity.pdbx_description
1 polymer ?
#
loop_
_entity_poly.entity_id
_entity_poly.type
_entity_poly.pdbx_seq_one_letter_code
_entity_poly.pdbx_strand_id
1 'polypeptide(L)'
;MKYPKMILFDYGHTLLYEPGWDSVRGNEELLKYVTKNPNNCTLEDVRKGAELIFGKHIENVRKIGYDISGQVGDKVLYEYLGIEFSLTPLEMETVFWNGASMGAIMPNADKMLDYINKNGIRSAVISNLLWSGDALTERLNRLLPNNQFEFVMTSSDYFMRKPNRILFEIAVRKAGVSSDEIWYCGDNPQADIEGASQVGIYPVWYDNDTDKDYKDRSNEHLPQCEHLHIHEWNEMIDLLERIKT
;
A
#
# COMPACT_ATOMS: atom_id res chain seq x y z
N MET A 1 -9.52 4.86 24.79
CA MET A 1 -8.58 4.01 23.99
C MET A 1 -8.43 2.66 24.69
N LYS A 2 -8.65 1.56 23.96
CA LYS A 2 -8.45 0.18 24.45
C LYS A 2 -7.12 -0.37 23.92
N TYR A 3 -6.50 -1.30 24.65
CA TYR A 3 -5.36 -2.07 24.13
C TYR A 3 -5.80 -2.89 22.91
N PRO A 4 -5.12 -2.80 21.75
CA PRO A 4 -5.59 -3.43 20.53
C PRO A 4 -5.38 -4.95 20.56
N LYS A 5 -6.33 -5.70 20.03
CA LYS A 5 -6.14 -7.10 19.66
C LYS A 5 -5.51 -7.26 18.28
N MET A 6 -5.74 -6.25 17.43
CA MET A 6 -5.20 -6.23 16.08
C MET A 6 -4.84 -4.81 15.66
N ILE A 7 -3.75 -4.69 14.90
CA ILE A 7 -3.35 -3.44 14.27
C ILE A 7 -3.33 -3.65 12.75
N LEU A 8 -4.07 -2.80 12.05
CA LEU A 8 -4.05 -2.70 10.60
C LEU A 8 -3.10 -1.58 10.20
N PHE A 9 -2.34 -1.77 9.14
CA PHE A 9 -1.38 -0.80 8.66
C PHE A 9 -1.66 -0.42 7.21
N ASP A 10 -1.43 0.84 6.87
CA ASP A 10 -1.12 1.20 5.49
C ASP A 10 0.29 0.71 5.13
N TYR A 11 0.61 0.72 3.83
CA TYR A 11 1.91 0.36 3.31
C TYR A 11 2.82 1.58 3.17
N GLY A 12 2.44 2.50 2.27
CA GLY A 12 3.29 3.60 1.83
C GLY A 12 3.51 4.66 2.91
N HIS A 13 4.76 5.11 3.13
CA HIS A 13 5.13 6.07 4.18
C HIS A 13 4.64 5.72 5.60
N THR A 14 4.19 4.47 5.77
CA THR A 14 3.78 3.89 7.05
C THR A 14 4.71 2.74 7.45
N LEU A 15 4.71 1.64 6.73
CA LEU A 15 5.63 0.52 6.93
C LEU A 15 6.87 0.62 6.05
N LEU A 16 6.67 0.98 4.78
CA LEU A 16 7.71 1.05 3.76
C LEU A 16 7.56 2.35 2.95
N TYR A 17 8.60 2.69 2.18
CA TYR A 17 8.56 3.79 1.20
C TYR A 17 9.39 3.44 -0.04
N GLU A 18 9.28 4.24 -1.09
CA GLU A 18 9.85 3.97 -2.41
C GLU A 18 10.95 4.98 -2.78
N PRO A 19 12.16 4.87 -2.19
CA PRO A 19 13.23 5.81 -2.48
C PRO A 19 13.66 5.73 -3.95
N GLY A 20 13.81 6.89 -4.57
CA GLY A 20 14.30 6.99 -5.94
C GLY A 20 13.42 6.28 -6.96
N TRP A 21 12.11 6.32 -6.77
CA TRP A 21 11.13 5.77 -7.70
C TRP A 21 11.36 6.23 -9.14
N ASP A 22 11.47 5.27 -10.05
CA ASP A 22 11.66 5.52 -11.49
C ASP A 22 10.92 4.47 -12.33
N SER A 23 9.77 4.82 -12.86
CA SER A 23 8.96 3.94 -13.70
C SER A 23 9.63 3.58 -15.03
N VAL A 24 10.58 4.39 -15.51
CA VAL A 24 11.36 4.10 -16.72
C VAL A 24 12.22 2.87 -16.47
N ARG A 25 12.97 2.85 -15.36
CA ARG A 25 13.75 1.67 -14.96
C ARG A 25 12.88 0.43 -14.77
N GLY A 26 11.69 0.59 -14.15
CA GLY A 26 10.74 -0.50 -13.99
C GLY A 26 10.36 -1.14 -15.32
N ASN A 27 10.02 -0.31 -16.31
CA ASN A 27 9.71 -0.79 -17.66
C ASN A 27 10.94 -1.40 -18.36
N GLU A 28 12.14 -0.81 -18.21
CA GLU A 28 13.37 -1.35 -18.78
C GLU A 28 13.65 -2.76 -18.25
N GLU A 29 13.48 -2.98 -16.94
CA GLU A 29 13.64 -4.31 -16.34
C GLU A 29 12.60 -5.30 -16.89
N LEU A 30 11.33 -4.89 -16.98
CA LEU A 30 10.26 -5.75 -17.48
C LEU A 30 10.48 -6.14 -18.95
N LEU A 31 10.89 -5.20 -19.80
CA LEU A 31 11.09 -5.43 -21.23
C LEU A 31 12.20 -6.46 -21.53
N LYS A 32 13.07 -6.78 -20.59
CA LYS A 32 14.07 -7.86 -20.75
C LYS A 32 13.44 -9.27 -20.87
N TYR A 33 12.20 -9.42 -20.45
CA TYR A 33 11.45 -10.68 -20.46
C TYR A 33 10.47 -10.82 -21.62
N VAL A 34 10.57 -9.94 -22.63
CA VAL A 34 9.71 -9.99 -23.81
C VAL A 34 10.06 -11.22 -24.65
N THR A 35 9.03 -11.99 -25.00
CA THR A 35 9.14 -13.18 -25.88
C THR A 35 8.61 -12.92 -27.28
N LYS A 36 7.69 -11.93 -27.42
CA LYS A 36 7.11 -11.57 -28.70
C LYS A 36 6.88 -10.05 -28.76
N ASN A 37 7.32 -9.45 -29.85
CA ASN A 37 7.15 -8.02 -30.12
C ASN A 37 7.18 -7.79 -31.64
N PRO A 38 6.12 -8.21 -32.39
CA PRO A 38 6.10 -8.16 -33.85
C PRO A 38 6.12 -6.73 -34.40
N ASN A 39 5.70 -5.76 -33.60
CA ASN A 39 5.66 -4.36 -33.96
C ASN A 39 6.95 -3.59 -33.64
N ASN A 40 7.95 -4.28 -33.07
CA ASN A 40 9.20 -3.66 -32.58
C ASN A 40 8.94 -2.46 -31.64
N CYS A 41 7.91 -2.54 -30.80
CA CYS A 41 7.59 -1.51 -29.82
C CYS A 41 8.78 -1.28 -28.89
N THR A 42 9.08 -0.01 -28.69
CA THR A 42 10.15 0.48 -27.81
C THR A 42 9.59 0.87 -26.45
N LEU A 43 10.47 1.21 -25.51
CA LEU A 43 10.09 1.79 -24.23
C LEU A 43 9.20 3.04 -24.38
N GLU A 44 9.50 3.88 -25.39
CA GLU A 44 8.70 5.07 -25.70
C GLU A 44 7.28 4.70 -26.18
N ASP A 45 7.12 3.61 -26.92
CA ASP A 45 5.81 3.12 -27.35
C ASP A 45 5.01 2.58 -26.16
N VAL A 46 5.66 1.89 -25.19
CA VAL A 46 5.04 1.48 -23.95
C VAL A 46 4.55 2.71 -23.16
N ARG A 47 5.39 3.74 -23.02
CA ARG A 47 5.02 4.98 -22.34
C ARG A 47 3.82 5.68 -23.00
N LYS A 48 3.84 5.81 -24.33
CA LYS A 48 2.72 6.41 -25.11
C LYS A 48 1.45 5.57 -25.02
N GLY A 49 1.58 4.25 -25.08
CA GLY A 49 0.45 3.33 -24.90
C GLY A 49 -0.18 3.47 -23.51
N ALA A 50 0.63 3.53 -22.47
CA ALA A 50 0.17 3.74 -21.10
C ALA A 50 -0.55 5.09 -20.94
N GLU A 51 0.00 6.17 -21.50
CA GLU A 51 -0.65 7.49 -21.48
C GLU A 51 -1.98 7.49 -22.25
N LEU A 52 -2.02 6.86 -23.42
CA LEU A 52 -3.24 6.74 -24.22
C LEU A 52 -4.35 5.97 -23.50
N ILE A 53 -4.00 4.84 -22.87
CA ILE A 53 -4.99 3.92 -22.28
C ILE A 53 -5.40 4.39 -20.89
N PHE A 54 -4.45 4.80 -20.08
CA PHE A 54 -4.69 5.12 -18.67
C PHE A 54 -4.74 6.62 -18.41
N GLY A 55 -3.77 7.39 -18.85
CA GLY A 55 -3.67 8.84 -18.71
C GLY A 55 -4.52 9.42 -17.58
N LYS A 56 -5.37 10.37 -17.90
CA LYS A 56 -6.30 10.98 -16.93
C LYS A 56 -7.43 10.05 -16.46
N HIS A 57 -7.63 8.89 -17.07
CA HIS A 57 -8.72 7.99 -16.71
C HIS A 57 -8.51 7.37 -15.33
N ILE A 58 -7.28 6.99 -14.98
CA ILE A 58 -6.95 6.47 -13.63
C ILE A 58 -7.29 7.51 -12.56
N GLU A 59 -6.88 8.77 -12.76
CA GLU A 59 -7.17 9.83 -11.80
C GLU A 59 -8.69 10.03 -11.61
N ASN A 60 -9.46 9.97 -12.68
CA ASN A 60 -10.90 10.14 -12.63
C ASN A 60 -11.58 8.99 -11.87
N VAL A 61 -11.14 7.76 -12.06
CA VAL A 61 -11.63 6.58 -11.33
C VAL A 61 -11.27 6.70 -9.84
N ARG A 62 -10.06 7.15 -9.52
CA ARG A 62 -9.60 7.37 -8.14
C ARG A 62 -10.38 8.47 -7.42
N LYS A 63 -10.71 9.57 -8.09
CA LYS A 63 -11.52 10.68 -7.53
C LYS A 63 -12.91 10.24 -7.07
N ILE A 64 -13.46 9.21 -7.67
CA ILE A 64 -14.77 8.64 -7.26
C ILE A 64 -14.64 7.44 -6.32
N GLY A 65 -13.45 7.20 -5.77
CA GLY A 65 -13.22 6.20 -4.72
C GLY A 65 -12.97 4.77 -5.19
N TYR A 66 -12.67 4.58 -6.49
CA TYR A 66 -12.36 3.27 -7.06
C TYR A 66 -10.90 3.18 -7.51
N ASP A 67 -10.45 1.97 -7.81
CA ASP A 67 -9.14 1.72 -8.38
C ASP A 67 -9.21 0.75 -9.57
N ILE A 68 -8.13 0.69 -10.32
CA ILE A 68 -7.95 -0.23 -11.43
C ILE A 68 -6.86 -1.22 -11.01
N SER A 69 -7.07 -2.51 -11.25
CA SER A 69 -6.03 -3.51 -11.06
C SER A 69 -4.86 -3.26 -12.02
N GLY A 70 -3.64 -3.20 -11.48
CA GLY A 70 -2.41 -3.10 -12.27
C GLY A 70 -2.28 -4.23 -13.28
N GLN A 71 -2.58 -5.47 -12.87
CA GLN A 71 -2.54 -6.64 -13.76
C GLN A 71 -3.52 -6.51 -14.94
N VAL A 72 -4.73 -5.99 -14.69
CA VAL A 72 -5.69 -5.72 -15.77
C VAL A 72 -5.18 -4.61 -16.67
N GLY A 73 -4.57 -3.59 -16.09
CA GLY A 73 -3.93 -2.50 -16.81
C GLY A 73 -2.82 -3.00 -17.73
N ASP A 74 -1.89 -3.77 -17.20
CA ASP A 74 -0.78 -4.37 -17.96
C ASP A 74 -1.28 -5.27 -19.09
N LYS A 75 -2.28 -6.09 -18.81
CA LYS A 75 -2.92 -6.91 -19.84
C LYS A 75 -3.44 -6.07 -21.01
N VAL A 76 -4.21 -5.01 -20.72
CA VAL A 76 -4.75 -4.13 -21.76
C VAL A 76 -3.63 -3.45 -22.55
N LEU A 77 -2.61 -2.92 -21.89
CA LEU A 77 -1.49 -2.22 -22.50
C LEU A 77 -0.70 -3.13 -23.44
N TYR A 78 -0.26 -4.28 -22.93
CA TYR A 78 0.62 -5.15 -23.69
C TYR A 78 -0.10 -5.91 -24.81
N GLU A 79 -1.37 -6.30 -24.62
CA GLU A 79 -2.18 -6.83 -25.72
C GLU A 79 -2.41 -5.77 -26.83
N TYR A 80 -2.65 -4.51 -26.44
CA TYR A 80 -2.77 -3.40 -27.40
C TYR A 80 -1.48 -3.19 -28.22
N LEU A 81 -0.32 -3.29 -27.59
CA LEU A 81 0.98 -3.17 -28.26
C LEU A 81 1.42 -4.44 -28.99
N GLY A 82 0.78 -5.58 -28.74
CA GLY A 82 1.15 -6.88 -29.27
C GLY A 82 2.42 -7.46 -28.65
N ILE A 83 2.71 -7.10 -27.39
CA ILE A 83 3.87 -7.57 -26.63
C ILE A 83 3.46 -8.75 -25.75
N GLU A 84 4.25 -9.84 -25.77
CA GLU A 84 4.08 -10.98 -24.86
C GLU A 84 5.34 -11.19 -24.03
N PHE A 85 5.16 -11.64 -22.78
CA PHE A 85 6.23 -11.87 -21.82
C PHE A 85 6.34 -13.34 -21.43
N SER A 86 7.51 -13.78 -20.96
CA SER A 86 7.71 -15.09 -20.34
C SER A 86 7.26 -15.16 -18.89
N LEU A 87 6.79 -14.05 -18.33
CA LEU A 87 6.45 -13.88 -16.93
C LEU A 87 4.92 -14.05 -16.71
N THR A 88 4.56 -14.56 -15.55
CA THR A 88 3.19 -14.49 -15.04
C THR A 88 2.82 -13.05 -14.66
N PRO A 89 1.52 -12.69 -14.52
CA PRO A 89 1.12 -11.35 -14.08
C PRO A 89 1.77 -10.90 -12.76
N LEU A 90 1.89 -11.80 -11.78
CA LEU A 90 2.55 -11.52 -10.50
C LEU A 90 4.06 -11.23 -10.66
N GLU A 91 4.74 -12.05 -11.47
CA GLU A 91 6.16 -11.82 -11.77
C GLU A 91 6.38 -10.50 -12.52
N MET A 92 5.47 -10.10 -13.42
CA MET A 92 5.53 -8.81 -14.10
C MET A 92 5.42 -7.64 -13.10
N GLU A 93 4.44 -7.69 -12.18
CA GLU A 93 4.33 -6.70 -11.10
C GLU A 93 5.62 -6.63 -10.28
N THR A 94 6.15 -7.76 -9.85
CA THR A 94 7.34 -7.84 -8.99
C THR A 94 8.59 -7.32 -9.70
N VAL A 95 8.80 -7.70 -10.96
CA VAL A 95 9.95 -7.25 -11.78
C VAL A 95 9.87 -5.74 -12.00
N PHE A 96 8.71 -5.24 -12.45
CA PHE A 96 8.52 -3.81 -12.65
C PHE A 96 8.76 -3.01 -11.36
N TRP A 97 8.11 -3.42 -10.27
CA TRP A 97 8.18 -2.70 -8.99
C TRP A 97 9.60 -2.67 -8.43
N ASN A 98 10.31 -3.80 -8.45
CA ASN A 98 11.69 -3.85 -7.99
C ASN A 98 12.64 -3.06 -8.89
N GLY A 99 12.40 -3.02 -10.20
CA GLY A 99 13.12 -2.17 -11.13
C GLY A 99 12.88 -0.68 -10.88
N ALA A 100 11.64 -0.29 -10.61
CA ALA A 100 11.28 1.09 -10.33
C ALA A 100 11.82 1.58 -8.97
N SER A 101 11.71 0.76 -7.94
CA SER A 101 12.31 0.99 -6.61
C SER A 101 12.46 -0.33 -5.86
N MET A 102 13.59 -0.50 -5.21
CA MET A 102 13.80 -1.67 -4.34
C MET A 102 13.00 -1.57 -3.04
N GLY A 103 12.46 -0.40 -2.73
CA GLY A 103 11.79 -0.12 -1.47
C GLY A 103 12.74 -0.04 -0.27
N ALA A 104 12.31 0.65 0.76
CA ALA A 104 12.99 0.72 2.05
C ALA A 104 11.98 0.71 3.20
N ILE A 105 12.41 0.26 4.38
CA ILE A 105 11.58 0.26 5.58
C ILE A 105 11.53 1.66 6.20
N MET A 106 10.36 2.04 6.71
CA MET A 106 10.23 3.24 7.52
C MET A 106 11.03 3.06 8.83
N PRO A 107 11.60 4.15 9.38
CA PRO A 107 12.43 4.07 10.57
C PRO A 107 11.76 3.31 11.72
N ASN A 108 12.42 2.26 12.22
CA ASN A 108 11.94 1.38 13.31
C ASN A 108 10.64 0.60 13.05
N ALA A 109 10.15 0.50 11.81
CA ALA A 109 8.97 -0.31 11.49
C ALA A 109 9.19 -1.80 11.80
N ASP A 110 10.39 -2.31 11.56
CA ASP A 110 10.82 -3.66 11.93
C ASP A 110 10.72 -3.90 13.46
N LYS A 111 11.22 -2.96 14.26
CA LYS A 111 11.15 -3.06 15.74
C LYS A 111 9.73 -3.01 16.27
N MET A 112 8.89 -2.16 15.64
CA MET A 112 7.47 -2.08 15.99
C MET A 112 6.77 -3.39 15.70
N LEU A 113 6.99 -4.01 14.53
CA LEU A 113 6.44 -5.33 14.20
C LEU A 113 6.94 -6.43 15.14
N ASP A 114 8.23 -6.46 15.46
CA ASP A 114 8.79 -7.40 16.44
C ASP A 114 8.12 -7.23 17.81
N TYR A 115 7.88 -5.99 18.24
CA TYR A 115 7.19 -5.71 19.50
C TYR A 115 5.76 -6.23 19.52
N ILE A 116 4.94 -5.92 18.49
CA ILE A 116 3.54 -6.36 18.45
C ILE A 116 3.44 -7.89 18.36
N ASN A 117 4.29 -8.53 17.55
CA ASN A 117 4.35 -9.99 17.44
C ASN A 117 4.68 -10.64 18.78
N LYS A 118 5.70 -10.14 19.49
CA LYS A 118 6.10 -10.63 20.82
C LYS A 118 4.99 -10.48 21.86
N ASN A 119 4.14 -9.48 21.71
CA ASN A 119 3.03 -9.20 22.64
C ASN A 119 1.69 -9.80 22.21
N GLY A 120 1.69 -10.63 21.15
CA GLY A 120 0.48 -11.32 20.67
C GLY A 120 -0.56 -10.40 20.04
N ILE A 121 -0.16 -9.20 19.61
CA ILE A 121 -1.02 -8.30 18.85
C ILE A 121 -0.99 -8.75 17.39
N ARG A 122 -2.16 -9.08 16.85
CA ARG A 122 -2.33 -9.50 15.47
C ARG A 122 -2.14 -8.33 14.51
N SER A 123 -1.78 -8.59 13.27
CA SER A 123 -1.56 -7.52 12.29
C SER A 123 -1.99 -7.90 10.89
N ALA A 124 -2.34 -6.88 10.08
CA ALA A 124 -2.64 -7.01 8.67
C ALA A 124 -2.40 -5.68 7.94
N VAL A 125 -2.52 -5.69 6.61
CA VAL A 125 -2.27 -4.50 5.77
C VAL A 125 -3.48 -4.18 4.91
N ILE A 126 -3.80 -2.87 4.79
CA ILE A 126 -4.77 -2.34 3.83
C ILE A 126 -4.15 -1.12 3.14
N SER A 127 -3.90 -1.18 1.84
CA SER A 127 -3.26 -0.09 1.11
C SER A 127 -3.99 0.31 -0.16
N ASN A 128 -3.95 1.60 -0.47
CA ASN A 128 -4.36 2.14 -1.76
C ASN A 128 -3.23 1.96 -2.77
N LEU A 129 -3.26 0.87 -3.53
CA LEU A 129 -2.15 0.45 -4.36
C LEU A 129 -2.64 -0.18 -5.67
N LEU A 130 -1.93 0.08 -6.79
CA LEU A 130 -2.22 -0.55 -8.08
C LEU A 130 -1.81 -2.02 -8.13
N TRP A 131 -0.77 -2.40 -7.39
CA TRP A 131 -0.27 -3.78 -7.36
C TRP A 131 -1.20 -4.68 -6.56
N SER A 132 -1.19 -5.96 -6.92
CA SER A 132 -1.96 -6.99 -6.23
C SER A 132 -1.50 -7.17 -4.77
N GLY A 133 -2.38 -7.73 -3.94
CA GLY A 133 -2.05 -8.12 -2.58
C GLY A 133 -0.96 -9.17 -2.52
N ASP A 134 -0.86 -10.05 -3.54
CA ASP A 134 0.21 -11.04 -3.65
C ASP A 134 1.56 -10.36 -3.90
N ALA A 135 1.66 -9.40 -4.83
CA ALA A 135 2.87 -8.63 -5.06
C ALA A 135 3.30 -7.82 -3.83
N LEU A 136 2.34 -7.20 -3.14
CA LEU A 136 2.61 -6.51 -1.88
C LEU A 136 3.07 -7.47 -0.78
N THR A 137 2.49 -8.66 -0.70
CA THR A 137 2.91 -9.69 0.27
C THR A 137 4.34 -10.14 0.03
N GLU A 138 4.74 -10.40 -1.22
CA GLU A 138 6.13 -10.72 -1.56
C GLU A 138 7.09 -9.60 -1.14
N ARG A 139 6.71 -8.34 -1.41
CA ARG A 139 7.53 -7.18 -1.04
C ARG A 139 7.65 -7.00 0.47
N LEU A 140 6.56 -7.15 1.22
CA LEU A 140 6.56 -7.11 2.68
C LEU A 140 7.43 -8.22 3.27
N ASN A 141 7.31 -9.45 2.76
CA ASN A 141 8.12 -10.58 3.22
C ASN A 141 9.62 -10.39 2.94
N ARG A 142 9.96 -9.74 1.84
CA ARG A 142 11.35 -9.45 1.49
C ARG A 142 11.98 -8.38 2.39
N LEU A 143 11.25 -7.31 2.69
CA LEU A 143 11.77 -6.15 3.42
C LEU A 143 11.56 -6.24 4.93
N LEU A 144 10.49 -6.91 5.36
CA LEU A 144 10.11 -7.12 6.76
C LEU A 144 9.93 -8.63 7.02
N PRO A 145 11.00 -9.45 6.98
CA PRO A 145 10.91 -10.91 6.99
C PRO A 145 10.28 -11.50 8.27
N ASN A 146 10.25 -10.74 9.36
CA ASN A 146 9.63 -11.15 10.63
C ASN A 146 8.14 -10.74 10.73
N ASN A 147 7.55 -10.17 9.68
CA ASN A 147 6.14 -9.81 9.70
C ASN A 147 5.27 -11.08 9.89
N GLN A 148 4.11 -10.90 10.52
CA GLN A 148 3.10 -11.94 10.73
C GLN A 148 1.73 -11.44 10.28
N PHE A 149 1.69 -10.76 9.14
CA PHE A 149 0.43 -10.24 8.62
C PHE A 149 -0.52 -11.37 8.24
N GLU A 150 -1.72 -11.36 8.82
CA GLU A 150 -2.74 -12.40 8.60
C GLU A 150 -3.39 -12.27 7.22
N PHE A 151 -3.48 -11.04 6.71
CA PHE A 151 -3.95 -10.74 5.36
C PHE A 151 -3.37 -9.41 4.86
N VAL A 152 -3.29 -9.30 3.55
CA VAL A 152 -2.91 -8.09 2.84
C VAL A 152 -4.04 -7.75 1.87
N MET A 153 -4.52 -6.50 1.94
CA MET A 153 -5.58 -5.98 1.08
C MET A 153 -5.07 -4.78 0.31
N THR A 154 -5.19 -4.80 -1.01
CA THR A 154 -4.89 -3.63 -1.85
C THR A 154 -6.14 -3.14 -2.55
N SER A 155 -6.25 -1.85 -2.81
CA SER A 155 -7.38 -1.31 -3.58
C SER A 155 -7.49 -1.92 -4.98
N SER A 156 -6.39 -2.37 -5.55
CA SER A 156 -6.30 -3.12 -6.80
C SER A 156 -7.18 -4.38 -6.79
N ASP A 157 -7.10 -5.18 -5.72
CA ASP A 157 -7.85 -6.44 -5.60
C ASP A 157 -9.32 -6.23 -5.24
N TYR A 158 -9.61 -5.14 -4.55
CA TYR A 158 -10.95 -4.87 -4.01
C TYR A 158 -11.74 -3.85 -4.81
N PHE A 159 -11.16 -3.30 -5.89
CA PHE A 159 -11.81 -2.29 -6.73
C PHE A 159 -12.16 -0.98 -6.00
N MET A 160 -11.98 -0.89 -4.71
CA MET A 160 -12.33 0.25 -3.85
C MET A 160 -11.09 0.80 -3.16
N ARG A 161 -11.05 2.11 -2.97
CA ARG A 161 -9.96 2.82 -2.27
C ARG A 161 -10.41 3.32 -0.90
N LYS A 162 -9.50 3.34 0.07
CA LYS A 162 -9.66 4.17 1.28
C LYS A 162 -9.92 5.62 0.84
N PRO A 163 -10.82 6.36 1.47
CA PRO A 163 -11.53 6.07 2.72
C PRO A 163 -12.86 5.31 2.57
N ASN A 164 -13.07 4.53 1.51
CA ASN A 164 -14.32 3.81 1.35
C ASN A 164 -14.58 2.89 2.55
N ARG A 165 -15.69 3.13 3.23
CA ARG A 165 -16.12 2.41 4.43
C ARG A 165 -16.15 0.89 4.25
N ILE A 166 -16.58 0.40 3.07
CA ILE A 166 -16.73 -1.04 2.80
C ILE A 166 -15.38 -1.76 2.90
N LEU A 167 -14.29 -1.12 2.46
CA LEU A 167 -12.96 -1.73 2.54
C LEU A 167 -12.54 -1.99 3.99
N PHE A 168 -12.78 -1.04 4.89
CA PHE A 168 -12.53 -1.20 6.32
C PHE A 168 -13.46 -2.23 6.97
N GLU A 169 -14.75 -2.26 6.60
CA GLU A 169 -15.70 -3.25 7.11
C GLU A 169 -15.31 -4.68 6.71
N ILE A 170 -14.80 -4.88 5.48
CA ILE A 170 -14.25 -6.17 5.05
C ILE A 170 -13.07 -6.57 5.96
N ALA A 171 -12.17 -5.64 6.25
CA ALA A 171 -11.03 -5.91 7.13
C ALA A 171 -11.46 -6.26 8.57
N VAL A 172 -12.45 -5.56 9.13
CA VAL A 172 -13.03 -5.90 10.45
C VAL A 172 -13.59 -7.32 10.45
N ARG A 173 -14.32 -7.71 9.38
CA ARG A 173 -14.85 -9.09 9.24
C ARG A 173 -13.75 -10.12 9.12
N LYS A 174 -12.67 -9.85 8.37
CA LYS A 174 -11.50 -10.72 8.28
C LYS A 174 -10.78 -10.85 9.64
N ALA A 175 -10.65 -9.74 10.37
CA ALA A 175 -10.06 -9.72 11.70
C ALA A 175 -10.84 -10.57 12.73
N GLY A 176 -12.16 -10.66 12.60
CA GLY A 176 -13.02 -11.47 13.49
C GLY A 176 -13.06 -10.95 14.92
N VAL A 177 -12.74 -9.66 15.14
CA VAL A 177 -12.83 -8.97 16.43
C VAL A 177 -13.65 -7.70 16.28
N SER A 178 -14.08 -7.10 17.39
CA SER A 178 -14.83 -5.84 17.36
C SER A 178 -13.97 -4.70 16.83
N SER A 179 -14.55 -3.76 16.08
CA SER A 179 -13.81 -2.64 15.50
C SER A 179 -13.09 -1.78 16.55
N ASP A 180 -13.67 -1.64 17.74
CA ASP A 180 -13.07 -0.90 18.87
C ASP A 180 -11.88 -1.62 19.54
N GLU A 181 -11.59 -2.85 19.12
CA GLU A 181 -10.40 -3.64 19.50
C GLU A 181 -9.33 -3.62 18.41
N ILE A 182 -9.57 -2.87 17.32
CA ILE A 182 -8.66 -2.71 16.19
C ILE A 182 -8.12 -1.29 16.18
N TRP A 183 -6.80 -1.16 15.95
CA TRP A 183 -6.19 0.11 15.57
C TRP A 183 -5.85 0.10 14.09
N TYR A 184 -5.89 1.27 13.45
CA TYR A 184 -5.42 1.46 12.09
C TYR A 184 -4.34 2.52 12.06
N CYS A 185 -3.16 2.16 11.58
CA CYS A 185 -2.03 3.07 11.44
C CYS A 185 -1.80 3.42 9.97
N GLY A 186 -1.76 4.72 9.67
CA GLY A 186 -1.51 5.21 8.32
C GLY A 186 -1.02 6.65 8.31
N ASP A 187 -0.52 7.10 7.17
CA ASP A 187 0.07 8.43 7.01
C ASP A 187 -0.88 9.47 6.42
N ASN A 188 -1.99 9.02 5.83
CA ASN A 188 -2.93 9.91 5.14
C ASN A 188 -4.13 10.26 6.02
N PRO A 189 -4.31 11.55 6.42
CA PRO A 189 -5.39 11.98 7.30
C PRO A 189 -6.78 11.57 6.84
N GLN A 190 -7.09 11.75 5.56
CA GLN A 190 -8.41 11.46 5.01
C GLN A 190 -8.61 9.96 4.71
N ALA A 191 -7.66 9.36 3.99
CA ALA A 191 -7.81 7.98 3.54
C ALA A 191 -7.74 6.98 4.70
N ASP A 192 -6.82 7.21 5.64
CA ASP A 192 -6.50 6.27 6.72
C ASP A 192 -7.24 6.61 8.00
N ILE A 193 -7.07 7.85 8.48
CA ILE A 193 -7.49 8.23 9.81
C ILE A 193 -9.02 8.42 9.86
N GLU A 194 -9.56 9.26 8.98
CA GLU A 194 -11.01 9.44 8.89
C GLU A 194 -11.69 8.17 8.35
N GLY A 195 -11.05 7.48 7.38
CA GLY A 195 -11.58 6.23 6.84
C GLY A 195 -11.76 5.15 7.92
N ALA A 196 -10.77 4.91 8.75
CA ALA A 196 -10.83 3.95 9.86
C ALA A 196 -11.86 4.37 10.92
N SER A 197 -11.89 5.65 11.28
CA SER A 197 -12.82 6.20 12.27
C SER A 197 -14.29 5.97 11.90
N GLN A 198 -14.66 6.01 10.61
CA GLN A 198 -16.02 5.80 10.11
C GLN A 198 -16.63 4.45 10.48
N VAL A 199 -15.80 3.45 10.77
CA VAL A 199 -16.24 2.10 11.13
C VAL A 199 -15.94 1.74 12.58
N GLY A 200 -15.50 2.72 13.39
CA GLY A 200 -15.21 2.53 14.82
C GLY A 200 -13.85 1.89 15.11
N ILE A 201 -12.95 1.82 14.13
CA ILE A 201 -11.55 1.47 14.31
C ILE A 201 -10.83 2.68 14.92
N TYR A 202 -9.94 2.46 15.90
CA TYR A 202 -9.17 3.54 16.51
C TYR A 202 -8.01 3.97 15.60
N PRO A 203 -7.98 5.24 15.13
CA PRO A 203 -6.98 5.67 14.18
C PRO A 203 -5.68 6.09 14.87
N VAL A 204 -4.56 5.78 14.22
CA VAL A 204 -3.21 6.22 14.58
C VAL A 204 -2.60 6.91 13.37
N TRP A 205 -2.44 8.22 13.44
CA TRP A 205 -1.80 9.00 12.40
C TRP A 205 -0.27 8.95 12.57
N TYR A 206 0.39 8.30 11.62
CA TYR A 206 1.84 8.24 11.54
C TYR A 206 2.34 9.35 10.62
N ASP A 207 2.79 10.46 11.20
CA ASP A 207 3.24 11.65 10.49
C ASP A 207 4.77 11.78 10.56
N ASN A 208 5.47 10.96 9.80
CA ASN A 208 6.93 10.91 9.76
C ASN A 208 7.50 11.71 8.59
N ASP A 209 8.65 12.35 8.79
CA ASP A 209 9.32 13.20 7.80
C ASP A 209 10.22 12.43 6.81
N THR A 210 10.33 11.12 6.91
CA THR A 210 11.11 10.31 5.95
C THR A 210 10.50 10.47 4.56
N ASP A 211 11.39 10.79 3.60
CA ASP A 211 10.99 10.99 2.19
C ASP A 211 9.92 12.06 1.98
N LYS A 212 9.97 13.12 2.79
CA LYS A 212 8.97 14.19 2.79
C LYS A 212 8.81 14.93 1.47
N ASP A 213 9.83 14.94 0.61
CA ASP A 213 9.78 15.59 -0.70
C ASP A 213 8.84 14.85 -1.67
N TYR A 214 8.54 13.57 -1.40
CA TYR A 214 7.56 12.79 -2.15
C TYR A 214 6.12 13.01 -1.64
N LYS A 215 5.94 13.40 -0.38
CA LYS A 215 4.63 13.71 0.20
C LYS A 215 4.15 15.07 -0.30
N ASP A 216 3.12 15.12 -1.12
CA ASP A 216 2.40 16.36 -1.43
C ASP A 216 1.62 16.83 -0.19
N ARG A 217 2.26 17.70 0.59
CA ARG A 217 1.67 18.34 1.77
C ARG A 217 0.92 19.63 1.45
N SER A 218 0.74 19.96 0.16
CA SER A 218 0.08 21.22 -0.26
C SER A 218 -1.38 21.35 0.17
N ASN A 219 -2.00 20.24 0.57
CA ASN A 219 -3.34 20.16 1.13
C ASN A 219 -3.29 19.47 2.52
N GLU A 220 -2.67 20.10 3.49
CA GLU A 220 -2.66 19.60 4.88
C GLU A 220 -4.09 19.57 5.45
N HIS A 221 -4.77 18.46 5.19
CA HIS A 221 -6.03 18.16 5.83
C HIS A 221 -5.75 17.56 7.20
N LEU A 222 -6.15 18.26 8.26
CA LEU A 222 -6.06 17.71 9.61
C LEU A 222 -7.25 16.79 9.87
N PRO A 223 -7.06 15.59 10.45
CA PRO A 223 -8.16 14.68 10.77
C PRO A 223 -9.21 15.33 11.67
N GLN A 224 -10.49 15.17 11.35
CA GLN A 224 -11.61 15.72 12.10
C GLN A 224 -12.19 14.72 13.13
N CYS A 225 -11.48 13.66 13.45
CA CYS A 225 -11.86 12.63 14.42
C CYS A 225 -10.83 12.49 15.53
N GLU A 226 -11.22 11.87 16.65
CA GLU A 226 -10.27 11.48 17.69
C GLU A 226 -9.27 10.45 17.14
N HIS A 227 -8.00 10.70 17.32
CA HIS A 227 -6.92 9.83 16.85
C HIS A 227 -5.68 9.98 17.74
N LEU A 228 -4.78 9.00 17.67
CA LEU A 228 -3.42 9.13 18.17
C LEU A 228 -2.56 9.73 17.06
N HIS A 229 -1.73 10.72 17.38
CA HIS A 229 -0.75 11.30 16.45
C HIS A 229 0.65 10.93 16.93
N ILE A 230 1.41 10.28 16.08
CA ILE A 230 2.79 9.84 16.33
C ILE A 230 3.69 10.22 15.14
N HIS A 231 4.96 10.49 15.44
CA HIS A 231 5.99 10.79 14.42
C HIS A 231 6.97 9.63 14.25
N GLU A 232 7.07 8.76 15.26
CA GLU A 232 7.97 7.60 15.26
C GLU A 232 7.31 6.37 15.86
N TRP A 233 7.68 5.19 15.36
CA TRP A 233 7.14 3.92 15.88
C TRP A 233 7.50 3.64 17.33
N ASN A 234 8.59 4.21 17.85
CA ASN A 234 8.95 4.09 19.26
C ASN A 234 7.88 4.72 20.17
N GLU A 235 7.26 5.83 19.75
CA GLU A 235 6.17 6.46 20.53
C GLU A 235 4.97 5.52 20.71
N MET A 236 4.66 4.74 19.65
CA MET A 236 3.60 3.73 19.71
C MET A 236 3.97 2.57 20.63
N ILE A 237 5.22 2.09 20.57
CA ILE A 237 5.72 1.03 21.46
C ILE A 237 5.60 1.49 22.93
N ASP A 238 6.10 2.67 23.25
CA ASP A 238 6.04 3.25 24.60
C ASP A 238 4.60 3.42 25.09
N LEU A 239 3.67 3.78 24.20
CA LEU A 239 2.27 3.88 24.53
C LEU A 239 1.66 2.50 24.83
N LEU A 240 1.91 1.51 23.96
CA LEU A 240 1.40 0.15 24.12
C LEU A 240 1.91 -0.47 25.44
N GLU A 241 3.18 -0.21 25.82
CA GLU A 241 3.71 -0.66 27.10
C GLU A 241 2.99 -0.05 28.31
N ARG A 242 2.65 1.24 28.23
CA ARG A 242 1.96 1.95 29.31
C ARG A 242 0.52 1.50 29.52
N ILE A 243 -0.18 1.12 28.43
CA ILE A 243 -1.60 0.72 28.49
C ILE A 243 -1.81 -0.78 28.56
N LYS A 244 -0.72 -1.56 28.52
CA LYS A 244 -0.72 -3.01 28.71
C LYS A 244 -0.88 -3.31 30.19
N THR A 245 -2.11 -3.40 30.66
CA THR A 245 -2.46 -3.76 32.06
C THR A 245 -3.16 -5.09 32.13
#